data_bfce8f0ffe6304b58de21023fde8bd4e
#
_entry.id   bfce8f0ffe6304b58de21023fde8bd4e
#
_cell.length_a   1.000
_cell.length_b   1.000
_cell.length_c   1.000
_cell.angle_alpha   90.00
_cell.angle_beta   90.00
_cell.angle_gamma   90.00
#
_symmetry.space_group_name_H-M   'P 1'
#
loop_
_entity.id
_entity.type
_entity.pdbx_description
1 polymer ?
#
loop_
_entity_poly.entity_id
_entity_poly.type
_entity_poly.pdbx_seq_one_letter_code
_entity_poly.pdbx_strand_id
1 'polypeptide(L)'
;MAVISSLVLGVDGASTLHGNSDSITTPIDRQRFLARRRECDAILIGGNTARNERYQRTPVPLVILSHSRPAILDQNSKAHWWSLSPTEAVARAQWEFGNTLLIEGGIAFVSELLKANLLTQLELSITSHTGGDDKVDYLDLLAHFEKIETHEVEGTIFHTCTFPITIQK
;
A
#
# COMPACT_ATOMS: atom_id res chain seq x y z
N MET A 1 -2.42 4.97 16.88
CA MET A 1 -1.43 4.84 15.80
C MET A 1 -1.95 3.82 14.80
N ALA A 2 -2.07 4.19 13.54
CA ALA A 2 -2.53 3.30 12.48
C ALA A 2 -1.51 3.31 11.32
N VAL A 3 -1.00 2.15 10.95
CA VAL A 3 -0.18 1.91 9.77
C VAL A 3 -0.98 0.98 8.87
N ILE A 4 -1.60 1.53 7.85
CA ILE A 4 -2.58 0.86 7.00
C ILE A 4 -1.93 0.61 5.65
N SER A 5 -1.91 -0.63 5.17
CA SER A 5 -1.52 -0.92 3.80
C SER A 5 -2.74 -1.05 2.90
N SER A 6 -2.63 -0.58 1.66
CA SER A 6 -3.65 -0.72 0.63
C SER A 6 -3.06 -1.42 -0.59
N LEU A 7 -3.61 -2.58 -0.95
CA LEU A 7 -3.20 -3.39 -2.09
C LEU A 7 -4.40 -3.73 -2.98
N VAL A 8 -4.18 -3.77 -4.28
CA VAL A 8 -5.12 -4.36 -5.25
C VAL A 8 -4.41 -5.49 -6.00
N LEU A 9 -5.09 -6.62 -6.12
CA LEU A 9 -4.60 -7.80 -6.82
C LEU A 9 -5.68 -8.33 -7.77
N GLY A 10 -5.24 -8.95 -8.85
CA GLY A 10 -6.11 -9.81 -9.65
C GLY A 10 -6.44 -11.11 -8.90
N VAL A 11 -7.48 -11.80 -9.29
CA VAL A 11 -7.90 -13.08 -8.67
C VAL A 11 -6.81 -14.17 -8.75
N ASP A 12 -5.87 -14.04 -9.69
CA ASP A 12 -4.70 -14.91 -9.85
C ASP A 12 -3.46 -14.41 -9.08
N GLY A 13 -3.62 -13.39 -8.22
CA GLY A 13 -2.57 -12.79 -7.41
C GLY A 13 -1.72 -11.73 -8.12
N ALA A 14 -1.99 -11.42 -9.38
CA ALA A 14 -1.23 -10.39 -10.10
C ALA A 14 -1.38 -9.02 -9.45
N SER A 15 -0.27 -8.35 -9.14
CA SER A 15 -0.24 -7.00 -8.58
C SER A 15 -0.02 -5.91 -9.63
N THR A 16 0.48 -6.27 -10.80
CA THR A 16 0.69 -5.38 -11.93
C THR A 16 0.24 -6.02 -13.24
N LEU A 17 -0.16 -5.18 -14.19
CA LEU A 17 -0.34 -5.54 -15.59
C LEU A 17 0.28 -4.41 -16.42
N HIS A 18 1.20 -4.77 -17.32
CA HIS A 18 2.01 -3.79 -18.08
C HIS A 18 2.80 -2.82 -17.17
N GLY A 19 3.26 -3.30 -16.01
CA GLY A 19 4.13 -2.57 -15.09
C GLY A 19 3.45 -1.65 -14.08
N ASN A 20 2.11 -1.59 -14.05
CA ASN A 20 1.35 -0.79 -13.08
C ASN A 20 0.04 -1.48 -12.64
N SER A 21 -0.65 -0.91 -11.66
CA SER A 21 -1.90 -1.43 -11.11
C SER A 21 -3.16 -0.89 -11.82
N ASP A 22 -3.06 0.11 -12.67
CA ASP A 22 -4.20 0.78 -13.31
C ASP A 22 -5.11 -0.18 -14.10
N SER A 23 -4.54 -1.24 -14.69
CA SER A 23 -5.29 -2.24 -15.45
C SER A 23 -5.86 -3.37 -14.60
N ILE A 24 -5.54 -3.43 -13.32
CA ILE A 24 -6.03 -4.44 -12.37
C ILE A 24 -7.16 -3.87 -11.50
N THR A 25 -7.12 -2.58 -11.18
CA THR A 25 -8.12 -1.90 -10.34
C THR A 25 -9.50 -1.84 -11.03
N THR A 26 -10.53 -1.69 -10.22
CA THR A 26 -11.91 -1.43 -10.66
C THR A 26 -12.36 -0.03 -10.23
N PRO A 27 -13.43 0.55 -10.82
CA PRO A 27 -13.92 1.86 -10.41
C PRO A 27 -14.25 1.94 -8.91
N ILE A 28 -14.84 0.90 -8.34
CA ILE A 28 -15.20 0.86 -6.92
C ILE A 28 -13.96 0.73 -6.03
N ASP A 29 -12.96 -0.05 -6.44
CA ASP A 29 -11.68 -0.12 -5.72
C ASP A 29 -10.97 1.24 -5.75
N ARG A 30 -10.88 1.88 -6.91
CA ARG A 30 -10.29 3.21 -7.05
C ARG A 30 -10.98 4.26 -6.19
N GLN A 31 -12.31 4.22 -6.10
CA GLN A 31 -13.06 5.14 -5.24
C GLN A 31 -12.66 4.98 -3.77
N ARG A 32 -12.59 3.74 -3.26
CA ARG A 32 -12.17 3.43 -1.89
C ARG A 32 -10.71 3.81 -1.62
N PHE A 33 -9.83 3.52 -2.57
CA PHE A 33 -8.43 3.91 -2.51
C PHE A 33 -8.26 5.43 -2.38
N LEU A 34 -8.96 6.22 -3.19
CA LEU A 34 -8.91 7.68 -3.12
C LEU A 34 -9.55 8.24 -1.84
N ALA A 35 -10.55 7.56 -1.26
CA ALA A 35 -11.12 7.94 0.03
C ALA A 35 -10.09 7.76 1.15
N ARG A 36 -9.42 6.60 1.23
CA ARG A 36 -8.37 6.34 2.24
C ARG A 36 -7.23 7.36 2.20
N ARG A 37 -6.85 7.84 1.03
CA ARG A 37 -5.83 8.90 0.88
C ARG A 37 -6.19 10.23 1.56
N ARG A 38 -7.48 10.50 1.78
CA ARG A 38 -7.95 11.73 2.43
C ARG A 38 -8.08 11.58 3.95
N GLU A 39 -8.02 10.35 4.44
CA GLU A 39 -8.23 9.99 5.85
C GLU A 39 -6.91 9.70 6.58
N CYS A 40 -5.76 9.76 5.88
CA CYS A 40 -4.45 9.58 6.47
C CYS A 40 -3.66 10.89 6.59
N ASP A 41 -2.64 10.88 7.43
CA ASP A 41 -1.74 12.02 7.65
C ASP A 41 -0.60 12.07 6.62
N ALA A 42 -0.16 10.91 6.13
CA ALA A 42 0.84 10.79 5.06
C ALA A 42 0.72 9.47 4.30
N ILE A 43 1.19 9.48 3.04
CA ILE A 43 1.30 8.30 2.17
C ILE A 43 2.77 7.93 2.04
N LEU A 44 3.10 6.63 2.20
CA LEU A 44 4.44 6.10 2.02
C LEU A 44 4.46 5.12 0.84
N ILE A 45 5.43 5.29 -0.06
CA ILE A 45 5.63 4.42 -1.23
C ILE A 45 7.10 4.06 -1.41
N GLY A 46 7.37 2.98 -2.12
CA GLY A 46 8.71 2.62 -2.56
C GLY A 46 9.11 3.28 -3.89
N GLY A 47 10.41 3.27 -4.21
CA GLY A 47 10.93 3.85 -5.44
C GLY A 47 10.37 3.23 -6.73
N ASN A 48 10.06 1.92 -6.73
CA ASN A 48 9.42 1.26 -7.87
C ASN A 48 8.02 1.81 -8.13
N THR A 49 7.21 1.94 -7.09
CA THR A 49 5.88 2.52 -7.15
C THR A 49 5.95 3.97 -7.66
N ALA A 50 6.90 4.76 -7.17
CA ALA A 50 7.09 6.14 -7.61
C ALA A 50 7.44 6.28 -9.10
N ARG A 51 8.12 5.26 -9.69
CA ARG A 51 8.48 5.25 -11.12
C ARG A 51 7.35 4.80 -12.03
N ASN A 52 6.50 3.88 -11.56
CA ASN A 52 5.54 3.17 -12.40
C ASN A 52 4.09 3.62 -12.22
N GLU A 53 3.79 4.33 -11.13
CA GLU A 53 2.45 4.77 -10.78
C GLU A 53 2.33 6.30 -10.77
N ARG A 54 1.09 6.81 -10.78
CA ARG A 54 0.80 8.24 -10.87
C ARG A 54 0.68 8.88 -9.49
N TYR A 55 1.72 9.63 -9.09
CA TYR A 55 1.78 10.35 -7.82
C TYR A 55 2.03 11.85 -7.96
N GLN A 56 1.75 12.44 -9.12
CA GLN A 56 1.93 13.89 -9.36
C GLN A 56 1.11 14.76 -8.42
N ARG A 57 0.02 14.23 -7.89
CA ARG A 57 -0.84 14.94 -6.93
C ARG A 57 -1.30 14.00 -5.84
N THR A 58 -1.07 14.39 -4.58
CA THR A 58 -1.56 13.67 -3.40
C THR A 58 -2.29 14.65 -2.47
N PRO A 59 -3.35 14.23 -1.77
CA PRO A 59 -4.07 15.11 -0.85
C PRO A 59 -3.23 15.48 0.37
N VAL A 60 -2.35 14.56 0.80
CA VAL A 60 -1.48 14.65 1.97
C VAL A 60 -0.01 14.52 1.57
N PRO A 61 0.97 14.74 2.47
CA PRO A 61 2.38 14.48 2.22
C PRO A 61 2.64 13.07 1.65
N LEU A 62 3.53 12.99 0.66
CA LEU A 62 3.98 11.76 0.03
C LEU A 62 5.44 11.51 0.39
N VAL A 63 5.72 10.39 1.04
CA VAL A 63 7.09 9.97 1.36
C VAL A 63 7.51 8.85 0.40
N ILE A 64 8.64 9.04 -0.27
CA ILE A 64 9.18 8.08 -1.23
C ILE A 64 10.47 7.50 -0.68
N LEU A 65 10.49 6.19 -0.45
CA LEU A 65 11.65 5.44 0.01
C LEU A 65 12.43 4.92 -1.19
N SER A 66 13.61 5.50 -1.42
CA SER A 66 14.45 5.16 -2.57
C SER A 66 15.92 5.49 -2.31
N HIS A 67 16.82 4.68 -2.85
CA HIS A 67 18.27 4.98 -2.83
C HIS A 67 18.65 6.12 -3.76
N SER A 68 17.87 6.39 -4.80
CA SER A 68 18.10 7.46 -5.76
C SER A 68 16.94 8.46 -5.77
N ARG A 69 17.24 9.71 -6.07
CA ARG A 69 16.26 10.81 -6.12
C ARG A 69 15.17 10.49 -7.17
N PRO A 70 13.89 10.40 -6.78
CA PRO A 70 12.80 10.15 -7.70
C PRO A 70 12.42 11.40 -8.50
N ALA A 71 12.15 11.24 -9.81
CA ALA A 71 11.74 12.36 -10.68
C ALA A 71 10.40 13.01 -10.25
N ILE A 72 9.55 12.27 -9.56
CA ILE A 72 8.24 12.75 -9.09
C ILE A 72 8.35 13.93 -8.10
N LEU A 73 9.49 14.11 -7.44
CA LEU A 73 9.75 15.27 -6.56
C LEU A 73 9.60 16.60 -7.28
N ASP A 74 9.87 16.66 -8.57
CA ASP A 74 9.76 17.87 -9.37
C ASP A 74 8.32 18.16 -9.82
N GLN A 75 7.42 17.21 -9.63
CA GLN A 75 6.02 17.24 -10.07
C GLN A 75 5.01 17.30 -8.93
N ASN A 76 5.39 16.89 -7.73
CA ASN A 76 4.53 16.89 -6.55
C ASN A 76 5.17 17.70 -5.42
N SER A 77 4.61 18.87 -5.14
CA SER A 77 5.11 19.78 -4.09
C SER A 77 5.00 19.23 -2.66
N LYS A 78 4.23 18.16 -2.46
CA LYS A 78 4.07 17.46 -1.17
C LYS A 78 4.97 16.23 -1.04
N ALA A 79 5.80 15.94 -2.05
CA ALA A 79 6.67 14.78 -2.06
C ALA A 79 7.96 15.02 -1.25
N HIS A 80 8.30 14.03 -0.44
CA HIS A 80 9.54 13.94 0.33
C HIS A 80 10.30 12.69 -0.11
N TRP A 81 11.61 12.79 -0.19
CA TRP A 81 12.48 11.67 -0.52
C TRP A 81 13.35 11.30 0.66
N TRP A 82 13.28 10.04 1.07
CA TRP A 82 14.08 9.51 2.16
C TRP A 82 14.83 8.25 1.72
N SER A 83 16.11 8.17 2.07
CA SER A 83 16.93 6.95 1.95
C SER A 83 16.97 6.24 3.30
N LEU A 84 15.82 5.71 3.71
CA LEU A 84 15.59 5.02 4.98
C LEU A 84 14.98 3.64 4.72
N SER A 85 15.13 2.73 5.69
CA SER A 85 14.35 1.49 5.71
C SER A 85 12.86 1.79 5.94
N PRO A 86 11.94 0.90 5.55
CA PRO A 86 10.52 1.02 5.85
C PRO A 86 10.22 1.27 7.33
N THR A 87 10.92 0.60 8.24
CA THR A 87 10.71 0.72 9.68
C THR A 87 11.12 2.10 10.22
N GLU A 88 12.28 2.60 9.80
CA GLU A 88 12.75 3.95 10.15
C GLU A 88 11.84 5.03 9.57
N ALA A 89 11.37 4.83 8.32
CA ALA A 89 10.49 5.77 7.66
C ALA A 89 9.12 5.87 8.32
N VAL A 90 8.54 4.75 8.79
CA VAL A 90 7.29 4.77 9.56
C VAL A 90 7.46 5.58 10.83
N ALA A 91 8.51 5.34 11.62
CA ALA A 91 8.77 6.07 12.86
C ALA A 91 8.94 7.58 12.61
N ARG A 92 9.70 7.94 11.56
CA ARG A 92 9.91 9.33 11.19
C ARG A 92 8.63 10.00 10.68
N ALA A 93 7.85 9.33 9.82
CA ALA A 93 6.62 9.86 9.26
C ALA A 93 5.56 10.11 10.34
N GLN A 94 5.49 9.24 11.35
CA GLN A 94 4.61 9.43 12.51
C GLN A 94 4.98 10.67 13.31
N TRP A 95 6.26 10.92 13.48
CA TRP A 95 6.74 12.11 14.18
C TRP A 95 6.50 13.40 13.39
N GLU A 96 6.72 13.38 12.05
CA GLU A 96 6.63 14.58 11.20
C GLU A 96 5.21 14.92 10.77
N PHE A 97 4.36 13.92 10.50
CA PHE A 97 3.08 14.15 9.81
C PHE A 97 1.85 13.73 10.62
N GLY A 98 1.97 12.73 11.50
CA GLY A 98 0.84 12.27 12.33
C GLY A 98 0.75 10.76 12.46
N ASN A 99 -0.31 10.28 13.10
CA ASN A 99 -0.43 8.92 13.59
C ASN A 99 -1.10 7.92 12.63
N THR A 100 -1.64 8.39 11.51
CA THR A 100 -2.33 7.57 10.52
C THR A 100 -1.55 7.58 9.21
N LEU A 101 -0.83 6.50 8.93
CA LEU A 101 -0.02 6.36 7.74
C LEU A 101 -0.66 5.37 6.76
N LEU A 102 -0.70 5.73 5.48
CA LEU A 102 -1.14 4.87 4.40
C LEU A 102 0.08 4.38 3.60
N ILE A 103 0.26 3.06 3.56
CA ILE A 103 1.32 2.39 2.81
C ILE A 103 0.74 1.94 1.47
N GLU A 104 1.18 2.55 0.41
CA GLU A 104 0.82 2.20 -0.97
C GLU A 104 2.04 1.61 -1.70
N GLY A 105 2.82 0.81 -0.99
CA GLY A 105 3.98 0.11 -1.51
C GLY A 105 3.63 -1.30 -1.98
N GLY A 106 4.53 -1.90 -2.75
CA GLY A 106 4.42 -3.30 -3.14
C GLY A 106 4.56 -4.27 -1.97
N ILE A 107 4.34 -5.57 -2.26
CA ILE A 107 4.36 -6.64 -1.25
C ILE A 107 5.63 -6.69 -0.40
N ALA A 108 6.79 -6.32 -0.96
CA ALA A 108 8.04 -6.28 -0.21
C ALA A 108 7.99 -5.28 0.96
N PHE A 109 7.41 -4.09 0.73
CA PHE A 109 7.23 -3.08 1.77
C PHE A 109 6.28 -3.60 2.87
N VAL A 110 5.14 -4.15 2.46
CA VAL A 110 4.14 -4.73 3.39
C VAL A 110 4.76 -5.86 4.22
N SER A 111 5.50 -6.78 3.60
CA SER A 111 6.15 -7.89 4.29
C SER A 111 7.19 -7.43 5.31
N GLU A 112 7.95 -6.37 5.01
CA GLU A 112 8.91 -5.82 5.98
C GLU A 112 8.20 -5.24 7.20
N LEU A 113 7.10 -4.50 6.99
CA LEU A 113 6.32 -3.95 8.10
C LEU A 113 5.61 -5.01 8.94
N LEU A 114 5.12 -6.10 8.32
CA LEU A 114 4.58 -7.26 9.03
C LEU A 114 5.65 -7.92 9.91
N LYS A 115 6.83 -8.20 9.35
CA LYS A 115 7.97 -8.79 10.11
C LYS A 115 8.43 -7.89 11.26
N ALA A 116 8.29 -6.58 11.12
CA ALA A 116 8.62 -5.62 12.15
C ALA A 116 7.49 -5.39 13.17
N ASN A 117 6.33 -6.03 13.01
CA ASN A 117 5.11 -5.83 13.80
C ASN A 117 4.64 -4.35 13.82
N LEU A 118 4.82 -3.65 12.69
CA LEU A 118 4.45 -2.25 12.54
C LEU A 118 3.16 -2.04 11.75
N LEU A 119 2.79 -2.97 10.85
CA LEU A 119 1.53 -2.89 10.13
C LEU A 119 0.37 -3.18 11.08
N THR A 120 -0.66 -2.33 11.09
CA THR A 120 -1.82 -2.50 11.96
C THR A 120 -3.07 -2.96 11.21
N GLN A 121 -3.13 -2.69 9.90
CA GLN A 121 -4.28 -3.01 9.06
C GLN A 121 -3.85 -3.21 7.61
N LEU A 122 -4.50 -4.16 6.93
CA LEU A 122 -4.38 -4.37 5.49
C LEU A 122 -5.77 -4.20 4.85
N GLU A 123 -5.84 -3.33 3.86
CA GLU A 123 -6.95 -3.18 2.93
C GLU A 123 -6.58 -3.87 1.62
N LEU A 124 -7.15 -5.03 1.36
CA LEU A 124 -6.86 -5.84 0.17
C LEU A 124 -8.09 -5.93 -0.72
N SER A 125 -7.95 -5.52 -1.98
CA SER A 125 -8.96 -5.65 -3.00
C SER A 125 -8.56 -6.76 -3.97
N ILE A 126 -9.47 -7.70 -4.24
CA ILE A 126 -9.30 -8.74 -5.26
C ILE A 126 -10.28 -8.49 -6.39
N THR A 127 -9.76 -8.26 -7.58
CA THR A 127 -10.54 -8.02 -8.80
C THR A 127 -10.59 -9.28 -9.67
N SER A 128 -11.50 -9.32 -10.63
CA SER A 128 -11.62 -10.46 -11.56
C SER A 128 -10.53 -10.51 -12.64
N HIS A 129 -9.59 -9.56 -12.66
CA HIS A 129 -8.50 -9.52 -13.65
C HIS A 129 -7.52 -10.67 -13.46
N THR A 130 -6.93 -11.11 -14.56
CA THR A 130 -5.93 -12.19 -14.62
C THR A 130 -4.84 -11.86 -15.65
N GLY A 131 -3.75 -12.62 -15.62
CA GLY A 131 -2.71 -12.57 -16.66
C GLY A 131 -1.64 -11.48 -16.44
N GLY A 132 -1.66 -10.80 -15.30
CA GLY A 132 -0.62 -9.83 -14.96
C GLY A 132 0.63 -10.48 -14.34
N ASP A 133 1.54 -9.62 -13.90
CA ASP A 133 2.86 -9.96 -13.35
C ASP A 133 2.89 -9.73 -11.82
N ASP A 134 4.07 -9.96 -11.24
CA ASP A 134 4.35 -9.75 -9.81
C ASP A 134 3.31 -10.43 -8.90
N LYS A 135 3.18 -11.76 -9.07
CA LYS A 135 2.21 -12.59 -8.36
C LYS A 135 2.44 -12.58 -6.85
N VAL A 136 1.36 -12.37 -6.12
CA VAL A 136 1.31 -12.40 -4.64
C VAL A 136 0.43 -13.56 -4.22
N ASP A 137 0.91 -14.40 -3.30
CA ASP A 137 0.05 -15.34 -2.59
C ASP A 137 -0.74 -14.58 -1.53
N TYR A 138 -1.95 -14.15 -1.90
CA TYR A 138 -2.77 -13.37 -1.00
C TYR A 138 -3.42 -14.20 0.10
N LEU A 139 -3.52 -15.51 -0.05
CA LEU A 139 -4.00 -16.39 1.02
C LEU A 139 -2.95 -16.48 2.14
N ASP A 140 -1.67 -16.59 1.78
CA ASP A 140 -0.58 -16.50 2.76
C ASP A 140 -0.58 -15.13 3.44
N LEU A 141 -0.77 -14.05 2.68
CA LEU A 141 -0.85 -12.70 3.23
C LEU A 141 -2.01 -12.54 4.22
N LEU A 142 -3.21 -13.06 3.91
CA LEU A 142 -4.38 -13.04 4.80
C LEU A 142 -4.13 -13.84 6.09
N ALA A 143 -3.37 -14.94 6.03
CA ALA A 143 -3.05 -15.77 7.18
C ALA A 143 -2.24 -15.05 8.28
N HIS A 144 -1.67 -13.88 7.98
CA HIS A 144 -0.99 -13.03 8.96
C HIS A 144 -1.92 -12.20 9.85
N PHE A 145 -3.24 -12.32 9.71
CA PHE A 145 -4.21 -11.52 10.47
C PHE A 145 -5.23 -12.39 11.20
N GLU A 146 -5.56 -12.02 12.44
CA GLU A 146 -6.54 -12.73 13.27
C GLU A 146 -7.98 -12.43 12.84
N LYS A 147 -8.25 -11.21 12.34
CA LYS A 147 -9.58 -10.78 11.94
C LYS A 147 -9.58 -10.31 10.48
N ILE A 148 -10.46 -10.93 9.69
CA ILE A 148 -10.67 -10.61 8.29
C ILE A 148 -12.16 -10.37 8.07
N GLU A 149 -12.53 -9.15 7.71
CA GLU A 149 -13.88 -8.81 7.28
C GLU A 149 -13.90 -8.78 5.74
N THR A 150 -14.81 -9.54 5.14
CA THR A 150 -14.89 -9.68 3.70
C THR A 150 -16.27 -9.26 3.19
N HIS A 151 -16.29 -8.47 2.14
CA HIS A 151 -17.50 -8.14 1.41
C HIS A 151 -17.21 -7.96 -0.08
N GLU A 152 -18.22 -8.19 -0.88
CA GLU A 152 -18.15 -8.04 -2.35
C GLU A 152 -19.01 -6.87 -2.79
N VAL A 153 -18.48 -6.04 -3.69
CA VAL A 153 -19.20 -4.95 -4.33
C VAL A 153 -18.81 -4.92 -5.81
N GLU A 154 -19.79 -5.01 -6.69
CA GLU A 154 -19.62 -4.93 -8.14
C GLU A 154 -18.54 -5.89 -8.68
N GLY A 155 -18.48 -7.12 -8.14
CA GLY A 155 -17.52 -8.15 -8.54
C GLY A 155 -16.10 -7.93 -8.02
N THR A 156 -15.88 -6.96 -7.14
CA THR A 156 -14.61 -6.77 -6.43
C THR A 156 -14.77 -7.24 -4.99
N ILE A 157 -13.89 -8.14 -4.55
CA ILE A 157 -13.85 -8.63 -3.17
C ILE A 157 -12.91 -7.73 -2.37
N PHE A 158 -13.40 -7.24 -1.25
CA PHE A 158 -12.67 -6.41 -0.31
C PHE A 158 -12.44 -7.14 0.99
N HIS A 159 -11.19 -7.23 1.41
CA HIS A 159 -10.78 -7.73 2.71
C HIS A 159 -10.23 -6.58 3.54
N THR A 160 -10.82 -6.34 4.72
CA THR A 160 -10.25 -5.49 5.75
C THR A 160 -9.67 -6.40 6.83
N CYS A 161 -8.36 -6.46 6.92
CA CYS A 161 -7.62 -7.35 7.81
C CYS A 161 -7.05 -6.53 8.97
N THR A 162 -7.33 -6.96 10.19
CA THR A 162 -6.90 -6.30 11.43
C THR A 162 -6.32 -7.31 12.42
N PHE A 163 -5.66 -6.81 13.45
CA PHE A 163 -4.96 -7.62 14.44
C PHE A 163 -3.92 -8.55 13.80
N PRO A 164 -2.81 -8.00 13.28
CA PRO A 164 -1.75 -8.82 12.72
C PRO A 164 -1.15 -9.72 13.79
N ILE A 165 -0.93 -10.98 13.40
CA ILE A 165 -0.32 -11.99 14.27
C ILE A 165 1.15 -11.60 14.50
N THR A 166 1.54 -11.44 15.76
CA THR A 166 2.91 -11.07 16.12
C THR A 166 3.90 -12.14 15.69
N ILE A 167 4.83 -11.78 14.82
CA ILE A 167 5.92 -12.67 14.43
C ILE A 167 6.98 -12.62 15.54
N GLN A 168 7.16 -13.74 16.22
CA GLN A 168 8.26 -13.87 17.19
C GLN A 168 9.59 -13.94 16.42
N LYS A 169 10.56 -13.14 16.87
CA LYS A 169 11.92 -13.12 16.32
C LYS A 169 12.76 -14.24 16.89
#